data_5ffdd38617a59942a5b8d70164ec9761
#
_entry.id   5ffdd38617a59942a5b8d70164ec9761
#
_cell.length_a   1.000
_cell.length_b   1.000
_cell.length_c   1.000
_cell.angle_alpha   90.00
_cell.angle_beta   90.00
_cell.angle_gamma   90.00
#
_symmetry.space_group_name_H-M   'P 1'
#
loop_
_entity.id
_entity.type
_entity.pdbx_description
1 polymer ?
#
loop_
_entity_poly.entity_id
_entity_poly.type
_entity_poly.pdbx_seq_one_letter_code
_entity_poly.pdbx_strand_id
1 'polypeptide(L)'
;MVNYTNKTQFLFRIEKGVLDINDQGVNSFFQPNQYRVPFRNMIYIGDSDTDIPCMKLVNTNGGHSIGVYNSETKDKSKVFRMLDEKRIKYYVPADYNENSQLEQLVKMIIDRTISNEMLEEFYFECVSEKDEEIKGQSEETIKIDGLINRLEDSMSFANTHDIIAKLRVYENWTDEQKTKLVKIALNNNQVTYILKDKDVKKFYEAVCKNYNDDDARKVIAILNSK
;
A
#
# COMPACT_ATOMS: atom_id res chain seq x y z
N MET A 1 33.92 -22.83 -0.88
CA MET A 1 34.24 -21.56 -1.56
C MET A 1 33.01 -20.70 -1.59
N VAL A 2 33.06 -19.50 -1.03
CA VAL A 2 31.93 -18.57 -1.05
C VAL A 2 31.94 -17.82 -2.39
N ASN A 3 30.94 -18.03 -3.23
CA ASN A 3 30.74 -17.33 -4.49
C ASN A 3 29.58 -16.33 -4.39
N TYR A 4 29.36 -15.53 -5.44
CA TYR A 4 28.30 -14.51 -5.47
C TYR A 4 26.88 -15.12 -5.29
N THR A 5 26.63 -16.33 -5.76
CA THR A 5 25.34 -17.00 -5.64
C THR A 5 25.02 -17.31 -4.18
N ASN A 6 25.99 -17.83 -3.45
CA ASN A 6 25.82 -18.12 -2.03
C ASN A 6 25.63 -16.85 -1.21
N LYS A 7 26.38 -15.76 -1.52
CA LYS A 7 26.22 -14.47 -0.82
C LYS A 7 24.82 -13.90 -0.99
N THR A 8 24.26 -13.93 -2.21
CA THR A 8 22.90 -13.46 -2.48
C THR A 8 21.84 -14.30 -1.75
N GLN A 9 22.00 -15.63 -1.72
CA GLN A 9 21.11 -16.51 -0.99
C GLN A 9 21.07 -16.17 0.50
N PHE A 10 22.20 -15.84 1.10
CA PHE A 10 22.26 -15.46 2.51
C PHE A 10 21.50 -14.16 2.79
N LEU A 11 21.47 -13.20 1.88
CA LEU A 11 20.68 -11.98 2.06
C LEU A 11 19.17 -12.29 2.18
N PHE A 12 18.64 -13.18 1.34
CA PHE A 12 17.24 -13.62 1.47
C PHE A 12 16.98 -14.39 2.76
N ARG A 13 17.94 -15.16 3.22
CA ARG A 13 17.83 -15.86 4.51
C ARG A 13 17.84 -14.90 5.69
N ILE A 14 18.66 -13.86 5.65
CA ILE A 14 18.68 -12.78 6.65
C ILE A 14 17.35 -12.05 6.65
N GLU A 15 16.86 -11.69 5.47
CA GLU A 15 15.57 -10.99 5.32
C GLU A 15 14.43 -11.75 6.01
N LYS A 16 14.36 -13.06 5.81
CA LYS A 16 13.31 -13.91 6.35
C LYS A 16 13.59 -14.47 7.75
N GLY A 17 14.80 -14.31 8.26
CA GLY A 17 15.21 -14.91 9.54
C GLY A 17 15.40 -16.43 9.48
N VAL A 18 15.53 -17.03 8.28
CA VAL A 18 15.71 -18.47 8.04
C VAL A 18 17.17 -18.75 7.77
N LEU A 19 17.98 -18.80 8.83
CA LEU A 19 19.46 -18.83 8.72
C LEU A 19 20.03 -20.22 8.45
N ASP A 20 19.32 -21.31 8.79
CA ASP A 20 19.76 -22.66 8.46
C ASP A 20 19.72 -22.88 6.93
N ILE A 21 20.86 -23.27 6.37
CA ILE A 21 21.01 -23.50 4.93
C ILE A 21 20.10 -24.62 4.39
N ASN A 22 19.71 -25.56 5.24
CA ASN A 22 18.83 -26.68 4.88
C ASN A 22 17.35 -26.36 5.05
N ASP A 23 17.01 -25.25 5.72
CA ASP A 23 15.63 -24.85 5.95
C ASP A 23 15.00 -24.30 4.67
N GLN A 24 13.95 -24.97 4.19
CA GLN A 24 13.19 -24.60 3.00
C GLN A 24 12.23 -23.44 3.24
N GLY A 25 12.03 -23.00 4.47
CA GLY A 25 11.22 -21.85 4.84
C GLY A 25 11.64 -20.56 4.12
N VAL A 26 12.89 -20.49 3.62
CA VAL A 26 13.37 -19.40 2.78
C VAL A 26 12.52 -19.19 1.50
N ASN A 27 11.85 -20.24 1.01
CA ASN A 27 10.98 -20.18 -0.17
C ASN A 27 9.52 -19.83 0.15
N SER A 28 9.15 -19.75 1.43
CA SER A 28 7.79 -19.39 1.85
C SER A 28 7.48 -17.93 1.52
N PHE A 29 6.19 -17.67 1.25
CA PHE A 29 5.71 -16.29 1.09
C PHE A 29 5.65 -15.59 2.45
N PHE A 30 6.12 -14.35 2.49
CA PHE A 30 6.06 -13.48 3.67
C PHE A 30 5.36 -12.17 3.28
N GLN A 31 4.50 -11.68 4.15
CA GLN A 31 3.98 -10.32 4.03
C GLN A 31 5.10 -9.31 4.34
N PRO A 32 5.05 -8.08 3.80
CA PRO A 32 6.11 -7.07 4.03
C PRO A 32 6.42 -6.81 5.51
N ASN A 33 5.42 -6.88 6.39
CA ASN A 33 5.57 -6.69 7.85
C ASN A 33 6.09 -7.94 8.60
N GLN A 34 6.26 -9.07 7.91
CA GLN A 34 6.75 -10.32 8.50
C GLN A 34 8.25 -10.53 8.29
N TYR A 35 8.90 -9.71 7.46
CA TYR A 35 10.33 -9.80 7.26
C TYR A 35 11.09 -9.43 8.53
N ARG A 36 12.03 -10.30 8.93
CA ARG A 36 12.85 -10.06 10.12
C ARG A 36 13.82 -8.89 9.93
N VAL A 37 14.46 -8.81 8.77
CA VAL A 37 15.35 -7.71 8.38
C VAL A 37 15.07 -7.39 6.92
N PRO A 38 14.09 -6.54 6.61
CA PRO A 38 13.78 -6.19 5.22
C PRO A 38 15.00 -5.56 4.54
N PHE A 39 15.13 -5.75 3.22
CA PHE A 39 16.27 -5.22 2.45
C PHE A 39 16.50 -3.72 2.67
N ARG A 40 15.45 -2.92 2.84
CA ARG A 40 15.56 -1.49 3.11
C ARG A 40 16.37 -1.15 4.37
N ASN A 41 16.49 -2.10 5.31
CA ASN A 41 17.25 -1.96 6.56
C ASN A 41 18.63 -2.60 6.48
N MET A 42 19.01 -3.17 5.33
CA MET A 42 20.33 -3.78 5.17
C MET A 42 21.38 -2.76 4.75
N ILE A 43 22.55 -2.87 5.36
CA ILE A 43 23.76 -2.16 4.95
C ILE A 43 24.75 -3.23 4.44
N TYR A 44 25.11 -3.17 3.16
CA TYR A 44 26.10 -4.08 2.56
C TYR A 44 27.41 -3.33 2.33
N ILE A 45 28.48 -3.81 2.93
CA ILE A 45 29.83 -3.25 2.78
C ILE A 45 30.69 -4.25 2.01
N GLY A 46 31.37 -3.83 0.98
CA GLY A 46 32.20 -4.71 0.18
C GLY A 46 33.24 -3.99 -0.67
N ASP A 47 34.27 -4.73 -1.09
CA ASP A 47 35.41 -4.25 -1.88
C ASP A 47 35.66 -5.03 -3.17
N SER A 48 34.92 -6.13 -3.37
CA SER A 48 35.21 -7.10 -4.43
C SER A 48 34.15 -7.16 -5.52
N ASP A 49 34.53 -7.64 -6.71
CA ASP A 49 33.60 -7.86 -7.81
C ASP A 49 32.55 -8.92 -7.48
N THR A 50 32.86 -9.84 -6.57
CA THR A 50 31.90 -10.87 -6.09
C THR A 50 30.84 -10.28 -5.17
N ASP A 51 31.00 -9.06 -4.65
CA ASP A 51 30.00 -8.35 -3.83
C ASP A 51 28.99 -7.59 -4.67
N ILE A 52 29.32 -7.28 -5.92
CA ILE A 52 28.49 -6.47 -6.81
C ILE A 52 27.04 -6.95 -6.91
N PRO A 53 26.74 -8.26 -7.11
CA PRO A 53 25.35 -8.72 -7.16
C PRO A 53 24.57 -8.45 -5.87
N CYS A 54 25.22 -8.64 -4.71
CA CYS A 54 24.65 -8.37 -3.39
C CYS A 54 24.39 -6.86 -3.18
N MET A 55 25.38 -6.04 -3.53
CA MET A 55 25.27 -4.57 -3.45
C MET A 55 24.12 -4.07 -4.31
N LYS A 56 24.00 -4.55 -5.55
CA LYS A 56 22.92 -4.20 -6.45
C LYS A 56 21.56 -4.64 -5.88
N LEU A 57 21.47 -5.86 -5.39
CA LEU A 57 20.24 -6.40 -4.80
C LEU A 57 19.78 -5.54 -3.61
N VAL A 58 20.66 -5.25 -2.67
CA VAL A 58 20.37 -4.40 -1.51
C VAL A 58 19.93 -3.00 -1.95
N ASN A 59 20.66 -2.38 -2.88
CA ASN A 59 20.32 -1.06 -3.41
C ASN A 59 18.96 -1.01 -4.09
N THR A 60 18.66 -2.01 -4.94
CA THR A 60 17.40 -2.06 -5.70
C THR A 60 16.20 -2.19 -4.78
N ASN A 61 16.37 -2.86 -3.64
CA ASN A 61 15.32 -3.08 -2.65
C ASN A 61 15.34 -2.06 -1.49
N GLY A 62 15.88 -0.87 -1.71
CA GLY A 62 15.81 0.26 -0.79
C GLY A 62 16.92 0.33 0.26
N GLY A 63 17.73 -0.72 0.42
CA GLY A 63 18.84 -0.75 1.36
C GLY A 63 20.06 0.11 0.92
N HIS A 64 21.15 -0.04 1.63
CA HIS A 64 22.35 0.75 1.43
C HIS A 64 23.56 -0.11 1.13
N SER A 65 24.28 0.19 0.06
CA SER A 65 25.54 -0.46 -0.27
C SER A 65 26.69 0.55 -0.26
N ILE A 66 27.77 0.16 0.39
CA ILE A 66 28.98 0.96 0.60
C ILE A 66 30.16 0.22 -0.03
N GLY A 67 30.76 0.80 -1.05
CA GLY A 67 32.01 0.34 -1.59
C GLY A 67 33.17 0.84 -0.72
N VAL A 68 34.09 -0.04 -0.36
CA VAL A 68 35.29 0.40 0.36
C VAL A 68 36.52 0.24 -0.51
N TYR A 69 37.48 1.17 -0.36
CA TYR A 69 38.75 1.17 -1.06
C TYR A 69 39.94 1.16 -0.06
N ASN A 70 41.05 0.65 -0.51
CA ASN A 70 42.24 0.56 0.34
C ASN A 70 42.73 1.97 0.76
N SER A 71 42.78 2.21 2.07
CA SER A 71 43.14 3.49 2.67
C SER A 71 44.63 3.88 2.42
N GLU A 72 45.53 2.90 2.20
CA GLU A 72 46.95 3.11 1.97
C GLU A 72 47.23 3.54 0.52
N THR A 73 46.71 2.77 -0.44
CA THR A 73 46.91 3.03 -1.87
C THR A 73 46.08 4.19 -2.37
N LYS A 74 44.96 4.48 -1.70
CA LYS A 74 43.97 5.51 -2.07
C LYS A 74 43.42 5.37 -3.50
N ASP A 75 43.58 4.19 -4.12
CA ASP A 75 43.01 3.93 -5.44
C ASP A 75 41.51 3.81 -5.35
N LYS A 76 40.82 4.72 -6.00
CA LYS A 76 39.35 4.81 -6.03
C LYS A 76 38.77 4.39 -7.37
N SER A 77 39.57 3.99 -8.34
CA SER A 77 39.13 3.67 -9.71
C SER A 77 37.97 2.68 -9.74
N LYS A 78 38.06 1.64 -8.91
CA LYS A 78 37.03 0.59 -8.80
C LYS A 78 35.71 1.13 -8.22
N VAL A 79 35.75 1.84 -7.09
CA VAL A 79 34.54 2.36 -6.45
C VAL A 79 33.87 3.45 -7.27
N PHE A 80 34.63 4.24 -8.06
CA PHE A 80 34.09 5.20 -9.02
C PHE A 80 33.30 4.50 -10.12
N ARG A 81 33.88 3.46 -10.74
CA ARG A 81 33.14 2.62 -11.70
C ARG A 81 31.86 2.03 -11.11
N MET A 82 31.93 1.49 -9.90
CA MET A 82 30.77 0.93 -9.23
C MET A 82 29.69 1.97 -8.93
N LEU A 83 30.06 3.20 -8.63
CA LEU A 83 29.14 4.31 -8.42
C LEU A 83 28.48 4.76 -9.75
N ASP A 84 29.26 4.91 -10.82
CA ASP A 84 28.77 5.26 -12.16
C ASP A 84 27.77 4.21 -12.69
N GLU A 85 28.06 2.93 -12.44
CA GLU A 85 27.20 1.81 -12.79
C GLU A 85 25.99 1.65 -11.84
N LYS A 86 25.81 2.54 -10.86
CA LYS A 86 24.74 2.52 -9.84
C LYS A 86 24.69 1.22 -9.03
N ARG A 87 25.83 0.60 -8.79
CA ARG A 87 25.98 -0.63 -8.02
C ARG A 87 26.15 -0.36 -6.53
N ILE A 88 26.69 0.81 -6.18
CA ILE A 88 26.81 1.31 -4.80
C ILE A 88 26.19 2.70 -4.68
N LYS A 89 25.82 3.09 -3.45
CA LYS A 89 25.34 4.44 -3.13
C LYS A 89 26.46 5.32 -2.58
N TYR A 90 27.41 4.72 -1.88
CA TYR A 90 28.47 5.43 -1.17
C TYR A 90 29.79 4.69 -1.32
N TYR A 91 30.88 5.42 -1.16
CA TYR A 91 32.21 4.81 -1.02
C TYR A 91 33.02 5.56 0.06
N VAL A 92 33.82 4.83 0.81
CA VAL A 92 34.69 5.35 1.87
C VAL A 92 36.00 4.52 1.95
N PRO A 93 37.05 5.02 2.63
CA PRO A 93 38.22 4.19 2.93
C PRO A 93 37.81 2.94 3.73
N ALA A 94 38.51 1.82 3.53
CA ALA A 94 38.38 0.61 4.33
C ALA A 94 39.02 0.80 5.71
N ASP A 95 38.49 1.75 6.47
CA ASP A 95 38.90 2.08 7.83
C ASP A 95 37.75 1.77 8.79
N TYR A 96 37.95 0.77 9.64
CA TYR A 96 36.93 0.26 10.60
C TYR A 96 37.16 0.75 12.03
N ASN A 97 38.07 1.73 12.22
CA ASN A 97 38.33 2.31 13.54
C ASN A 97 37.19 3.24 13.97
N GLU A 98 37.16 3.54 15.28
CA GLU A 98 36.28 4.55 15.82
C GLU A 98 36.50 5.92 15.16
N ASN A 99 35.40 6.64 14.94
CA ASN A 99 35.36 7.94 14.27
C ASN A 99 35.84 7.96 12.81
N SER A 100 36.00 6.78 12.18
CA SER A 100 36.26 6.68 10.75
C SER A 100 35.09 7.19 9.91
N GLN A 101 35.37 7.51 8.63
CA GLN A 101 34.31 7.89 7.68
C GLN A 101 33.28 6.77 7.49
N LEU A 102 33.71 5.50 7.53
CA LEU A 102 32.83 4.36 7.41
C LEU A 102 31.88 4.28 8.61
N GLU A 103 32.39 4.40 9.83
CA GLU A 103 31.55 4.39 11.04
C GLU A 103 30.52 5.53 11.03
N GLN A 104 30.96 6.75 10.72
CA GLN A 104 30.06 7.92 10.65
C GLN A 104 28.96 7.71 9.61
N LEU A 105 29.30 7.21 8.42
CA LEU A 105 28.33 6.89 7.37
C LEU A 105 27.32 5.83 7.81
N VAL A 106 27.79 4.76 8.44
CA VAL A 106 26.92 3.68 8.95
C VAL A 106 25.97 4.23 10.02
N LYS A 107 26.45 5.05 10.95
CA LYS A 107 25.60 5.70 11.97
C LYS A 107 24.51 6.57 11.32
N MET A 108 24.84 7.41 10.35
CA MET A 108 23.86 8.22 9.61
C MET A 108 22.80 7.35 8.89
N ILE A 109 23.20 6.21 8.34
CA ILE A 109 22.27 5.28 7.71
C ILE A 109 21.35 4.64 8.74
N ILE A 110 21.89 4.25 9.90
CA ILE A 110 21.10 3.65 11.01
C ILE A 110 20.05 4.67 11.49
N ASP A 111 20.44 5.92 11.74
CA ASP A 111 19.52 6.97 12.21
C ASP A 111 18.37 7.18 11.21
N ARG A 112 18.70 7.21 9.92
CA ARG A 112 17.69 7.28 8.86
C ARG A 112 16.78 6.05 8.84
N THR A 113 17.35 4.86 9.02
CA THR A 113 16.59 3.60 9.04
C THR A 113 15.61 3.56 10.18
N ILE A 114 16.01 4.00 11.38
CA ILE A 114 15.12 4.11 12.55
C ILE A 114 13.92 5.01 12.22
N SER A 115 14.17 6.19 11.65
CA SER A 115 13.09 7.11 11.29
C SER A 115 12.15 6.53 10.22
N ASN A 116 12.69 5.81 9.24
CA ASN A 116 11.90 5.15 8.22
C ASN A 116 11.03 4.01 8.80
N GLU A 117 11.57 3.20 9.73
CA GLU A 117 10.80 2.11 10.36
C GLU A 117 9.63 2.65 11.20
N MET A 118 9.78 3.77 11.88
CA MET A 118 8.67 4.43 12.57
C MET A 118 7.52 4.80 11.60
N LEU A 119 7.84 5.24 10.38
CA LEU A 119 6.84 5.53 9.36
C LEU A 119 6.18 4.25 8.81
N GLU A 120 6.94 3.17 8.63
CA GLU A 120 6.41 1.87 8.21
C GLU A 120 5.48 1.28 9.28
N GLU A 121 5.86 1.35 10.56
CA GLU A 121 5.00 0.93 11.68
C GLU A 121 3.68 1.69 11.66
N PHE A 122 3.73 3.02 11.56
CA PHE A 122 2.52 3.85 11.47
C PHE A 122 1.65 3.50 10.25
N TYR A 123 2.27 3.21 9.10
CA TYR A 123 1.54 2.75 7.92
C TYR A 123 0.80 1.43 8.18
N PHE A 124 1.46 0.46 8.82
CA PHE A 124 0.81 -0.82 9.17
C PHE A 124 -0.29 -0.67 10.21
N GLU A 125 -0.17 0.26 11.15
CA GLU A 125 -1.25 0.62 12.07
C GLU A 125 -2.47 1.13 11.30
N CYS A 126 -2.29 2.07 10.36
CA CYS A 126 -3.37 2.57 9.52
C CYS A 126 -4.04 1.47 8.67
N VAL A 127 -3.25 0.54 8.12
CA VAL A 127 -3.79 -0.60 7.37
C VAL A 127 -4.60 -1.53 8.28
N SER A 128 -4.09 -1.81 9.49
CA SER A 128 -4.77 -2.67 10.46
C SER A 128 -6.09 -2.06 10.92
N GLU A 129 -6.10 -0.77 11.27
CA GLU A 129 -7.32 -0.02 11.64
C GLU A 129 -8.37 -0.10 10.55
N LYS A 130 -7.99 0.19 9.29
CA LYS A 130 -8.89 0.06 8.13
C LYS A 130 -9.44 -1.35 7.98
N ASP A 131 -8.59 -2.38 8.12
CA ASP A 131 -9.02 -3.77 7.97
C ASP A 131 -9.94 -4.24 9.11
N GLU A 132 -9.75 -3.72 10.32
CA GLU A 132 -10.65 -3.96 11.46
C GLU A 132 -12.01 -3.29 11.25
N GLU A 133 -12.03 -2.06 10.77
CA GLU A 133 -13.26 -1.34 10.46
C GLU A 133 -14.06 -2.03 9.36
N ILE A 134 -13.39 -2.54 8.31
CA ILE A 134 -14.03 -3.32 7.25
C ILE A 134 -14.56 -4.66 7.76
N LYS A 135 -13.82 -5.38 8.62
CA LYS A 135 -14.26 -6.64 9.22
C LYS A 135 -15.47 -6.48 10.13
N GLY A 136 -15.65 -5.32 10.75
CA GLY A 136 -16.81 -4.98 11.55
C GLY A 136 -18.09 -4.78 10.74
N GLN A 137 -17.99 -4.59 9.42
CA GLN A 137 -19.12 -4.45 8.50
C GLN A 137 -19.53 -5.83 7.95
N SER A 138 -20.85 -6.07 7.84
CA SER A 138 -21.31 -7.29 7.17
C SER A 138 -20.92 -7.27 5.68
N GLU A 139 -20.72 -8.45 5.07
CA GLU A 139 -20.46 -8.55 3.62
C GLU A 139 -21.56 -7.87 2.79
N GLU A 140 -22.78 -7.89 3.30
CA GLU A 140 -23.93 -7.24 2.68
C GLU A 140 -23.79 -5.72 2.69
N THR A 141 -23.40 -5.12 3.82
CA THR A 141 -23.13 -3.69 3.95
C THR A 141 -22.05 -3.23 2.97
N ILE A 142 -20.96 -3.95 2.86
CA ILE A 142 -19.86 -3.64 1.91
C ILE A 142 -20.35 -3.65 0.45
N LYS A 143 -21.18 -4.65 0.08
CA LYS A 143 -21.77 -4.75 -1.27
C LYS A 143 -22.72 -3.59 -1.56
N ILE A 144 -23.56 -3.24 -0.60
CA ILE A 144 -24.50 -2.11 -0.70
C ILE A 144 -23.73 -0.79 -0.87
N ASP A 145 -22.76 -0.51 -0.02
CA ASP A 145 -21.96 0.71 -0.08
C ASP A 145 -21.18 0.83 -1.40
N GLY A 146 -20.64 -0.28 -1.90
CA GLY A 146 -20.03 -0.35 -3.22
C GLY A 146 -20.98 -0.01 -4.37
N LEU A 147 -22.25 -0.45 -4.30
CA LEU A 147 -23.27 -0.08 -5.28
C LEU A 147 -23.72 1.37 -5.16
N ILE A 148 -23.84 1.91 -3.94
CA ILE A 148 -24.16 3.32 -3.70
C ILE A 148 -23.09 4.24 -4.27
N ASN A 149 -21.81 3.96 -4.03
CA ASN A 149 -20.71 4.74 -4.59
C ASN A 149 -20.72 4.70 -6.13
N ARG A 150 -20.97 3.53 -6.73
CA ARG A 150 -21.11 3.42 -8.20
C ARG A 150 -22.33 4.18 -8.74
N LEU A 151 -23.39 4.30 -7.96
CA LEU A 151 -24.57 5.10 -8.33
C LEU A 151 -24.25 6.59 -8.29
N GLU A 152 -23.47 7.04 -7.28
CA GLU A 152 -22.99 8.40 -7.17
C GLU A 152 -22.16 8.83 -8.38
N ASP A 153 -21.29 7.93 -8.87
CA ASP A 153 -20.40 8.16 -10.02
C ASP A 153 -21.07 7.85 -11.37
N SER A 154 -22.36 7.52 -11.39
CA SER A 154 -23.03 7.09 -12.62
C SER A 154 -23.21 8.25 -13.60
N MET A 155 -22.77 8.04 -14.87
CA MET A 155 -22.81 9.03 -15.96
C MET A 155 -23.72 8.63 -17.13
N SER A 156 -24.43 7.50 -17.05
CA SER A 156 -25.35 7.08 -18.10
C SER A 156 -26.63 6.48 -17.55
N PHE A 157 -27.76 6.74 -18.21
CA PHE A 157 -29.07 6.22 -17.77
C PHE A 157 -29.11 4.71 -17.68
N ALA A 158 -28.53 3.99 -18.67
CA ALA A 158 -28.49 2.54 -18.69
C ALA A 158 -27.73 1.96 -17.48
N ASN A 159 -26.57 2.55 -17.14
CA ASN A 159 -25.79 2.14 -15.99
C ASN A 159 -26.51 2.48 -14.67
N THR A 160 -27.17 3.63 -14.61
CA THR A 160 -27.96 4.07 -13.45
C THR A 160 -29.12 3.08 -13.17
N HIS A 161 -29.88 2.68 -14.20
CA HIS A 161 -30.95 1.68 -14.07
C HIS A 161 -30.40 0.32 -13.63
N ASP A 162 -29.27 -0.16 -14.18
CA ASP A 162 -28.64 -1.44 -13.80
C ASP A 162 -28.21 -1.43 -12.31
N ILE A 163 -27.61 -0.35 -11.84
CA ILE A 163 -27.21 -0.21 -10.43
C ILE A 163 -28.43 -0.18 -9.52
N ILE A 164 -29.46 0.60 -9.86
CA ILE A 164 -30.70 0.67 -9.08
C ILE A 164 -31.41 -0.68 -9.05
N ALA A 165 -31.42 -1.42 -10.17
CA ALA A 165 -31.97 -2.77 -10.20
C ALA A 165 -31.24 -3.73 -9.22
N LYS A 166 -29.92 -3.62 -9.10
CA LYS A 166 -29.12 -4.37 -8.13
C LYS A 166 -29.37 -3.93 -6.69
N LEU A 167 -29.53 -2.63 -6.45
CA LEU A 167 -29.83 -2.10 -5.12
C LEU A 167 -31.21 -2.50 -4.63
N ARG A 168 -32.21 -2.64 -5.51
CA ARG A 168 -33.58 -3.04 -5.15
C ARG A 168 -33.74 -4.42 -4.53
N VAL A 169 -32.71 -5.25 -4.57
CA VAL A 169 -32.71 -6.58 -3.93
C VAL A 169 -32.60 -6.46 -2.41
N TYR A 170 -32.09 -5.33 -1.93
CA TYR A 170 -31.87 -5.08 -0.51
C TYR A 170 -33.05 -4.30 0.08
N GLU A 171 -33.49 -4.71 1.26
CA GLU A 171 -34.64 -4.09 1.94
C GLU A 171 -34.25 -3.31 3.20
N ASN A 172 -33.12 -3.65 3.80
CA ASN A 172 -32.64 -3.06 5.06
C ASN A 172 -31.51 -2.07 4.81
N TRP A 173 -31.84 -0.79 4.82
CA TRP A 173 -30.90 0.31 4.65
C TRP A 173 -30.55 0.93 5.99
N THR A 174 -29.27 1.18 6.24
CA THR A 174 -28.85 2.02 7.37
C THR A 174 -29.25 3.47 7.12
N ASP A 175 -29.37 4.26 8.18
CA ASP A 175 -29.73 5.69 8.02
C ASP A 175 -28.65 6.46 7.25
N GLU A 176 -27.38 6.01 7.37
CA GLU A 176 -26.26 6.57 6.60
C GLU A 176 -26.39 6.26 5.10
N GLN A 177 -26.74 5.04 4.74
CA GLN A 177 -26.99 4.63 3.36
C GLN A 177 -28.19 5.37 2.77
N LYS A 178 -29.30 5.53 3.53
CA LYS A 178 -30.45 6.34 3.11
C LYS A 178 -30.06 7.79 2.85
N THR A 179 -29.28 8.39 3.75
CA THR A 179 -28.78 9.77 3.57
C THR A 179 -28.00 9.90 2.27
N LYS A 180 -27.07 9.00 1.98
CA LYS A 180 -26.30 9.00 0.73
C LYS A 180 -27.20 8.86 -0.49
N LEU A 181 -28.09 7.87 -0.50
CA LEU A 181 -29.01 7.64 -1.62
C LEU A 181 -29.91 8.85 -1.91
N VAL A 182 -30.45 9.47 -0.88
CA VAL A 182 -31.29 10.68 -1.01
C VAL A 182 -30.50 11.84 -1.59
N LYS A 183 -29.25 12.06 -1.13
CA LYS A 183 -28.36 13.06 -1.71
C LYS A 183 -28.02 12.79 -3.17
N ILE A 184 -27.79 11.54 -3.54
CA ILE A 184 -27.56 11.15 -4.94
C ILE A 184 -28.78 11.48 -5.80
N ALA A 185 -30.00 11.20 -5.32
CA ALA A 185 -31.25 11.53 -6.04
C ALA A 185 -31.37 13.03 -6.36
N LEU A 186 -30.86 13.89 -5.48
CA LEU A 186 -30.93 15.35 -5.65
C LEU A 186 -29.77 15.94 -6.44
N ASN A 187 -28.57 15.34 -6.36
CA ASN A 187 -27.33 15.93 -6.83
C ASN A 187 -26.76 15.26 -8.09
N ASN A 188 -27.06 13.98 -8.35
CA ASN A 188 -26.62 13.30 -9.56
C ASN A 188 -27.64 13.51 -10.68
N ASN A 189 -27.24 14.23 -11.73
CA ASN A 189 -28.11 14.57 -12.85
C ASN A 189 -28.76 13.36 -13.53
N GLN A 190 -28.04 12.23 -13.67
CA GLN A 190 -28.57 11.03 -14.30
C GLN A 190 -29.74 10.45 -13.49
N VAL A 191 -29.57 10.38 -12.16
CA VAL A 191 -30.60 9.89 -11.24
C VAL A 191 -31.78 10.87 -11.22
N THR A 192 -31.52 12.16 -11.10
CA THR A 192 -32.56 13.20 -11.03
C THR A 192 -33.47 13.17 -12.27
N TYR A 193 -32.90 13.00 -13.47
CA TYR A 193 -33.66 12.94 -14.73
C TYR A 193 -34.58 11.72 -14.83
N ILE A 194 -34.19 10.59 -14.26
CA ILE A 194 -34.97 9.33 -14.35
C ILE A 194 -35.75 9.02 -13.06
N LEU A 195 -35.80 9.95 -12.09
CA LEU A 195 -36.48 9.75 -10.81
C LEU A 195 -37.97 9.33 -10.96
N LYS A 196 -38.62 9.75 -12.05
CA LYS A 196 -40.03 9.42 -12.34
C LYS A 196 -40.18 8.10 -13.10
N ASP A 197 -39.12 7.46 -13.54
CA ASP A 197 -39.17 6.16 -14.19
C ASP A 197 -39.67 5.10 -13.20
N LYS A 198 -40.55 4.23 -13.67
CA LYS A 198 -41.34 3.35 -12.81
C LYS A 198 -40.52 2.50 -11.81
N ASP A 199 -39.36 2.04 -12.20
CA ASP A 199 -38.46 1.25 -11.37
C ASP A 199 -37.68 2.10 -10.37
N VAL A 200 -37.17 3.25 -10.81
CA VAL A 200 -36.43 4.22 -10.00
C VAL A 200 -37.35 4.86 -8.95
N LYS A 201 -38.54 5.27 -9.35
CA LYS A 201 -39.57 5.80 -8.44
C LYS A 201 -39.87 4.81 -7.30
N LYS A 202 -40.13 3.54 -7.62
CA LYS A 202 -40.41 2.50 -6.60
C LYS A 202 -39.22 2.31 -5.66
N PHE A 203 -38.00 2.38 -6.17
CA PHE A 203 -36.80 2.26 -5.35
C PHE A 203 -36.70 3.41 -4.35
N TYR A 204 -36.81 4.66 -4.79
CA TYR A 204 -36.71 5.82 -3.90
C TYR A 204 -37.91 5.97 -2.96
N GLU A 205 -39.10 5.54 -3.35
CA GLU A 205 -40.25 5.43 -2.44
C GLU A 205 -39.96 4.46 -1.27
N ALA A 206 -39.28 3.34 -1.56
CA ALA A 206 -38.87 2.38 -0.53
C ALA A 206 -37.73 2.93 0.36
N VAL A 207 -36.72 3.57 -0.21
CA VAL A 207 -35.61 4.20 0.53
C VAL A 207 -36.12 5.29 1.48
N CYS A 208 -37.04 6.13 1.02
CA CYS A 208 -37.58 7.23 1.81
C CYS A 208 -38.68 6.80 2.80
N LYS A 209 -39.14 5.54 2.73
CA LYS A 209 -40.17 5.03 3.63
C LYS A 209 -39.69 5.04 5.09
N ASN A 210 -40.45 5.69 5.96
CA ASN A 210 -40.10 5.83 7.38
C ASN A 210 -38.76 6.52 7.65
N TYR A 211 -38.25 7.32 6.69
CA TYR A 211 -37.05 8.10 6.84
C TYR A 211 -37.39 9.60 6.88
N ASN A 212 -37.28 10.20 8.08
CA ASN A 212 -37.74 11.57 8.33
C ASN A 212 -36.57 12.57 8.21
N ASP A 213 -36.14 12.84 6.99
CA ASP A 213 -35.07 13.78 6.63
C ASP A 213 -35.61 14.85 5.64
N ASP A 214 -35.05 16.04 5.68
CA ASP A 214 -35.51 17.16 4.82
C ASP A 214 -35.25 16.91 3.33
N ASP A 215 -34.13 16.28 2.99
CA ASP A 215 -33.80 15.89 1.61
C ASP A 215 -34.67 14.74 1.13
N ALA A 216 -35.00 13.78 2.01
CA ALA A 216 -35.98 12.73 1.69
C ALA A 216 -37.37 13.33 1.37
N ARG A 217 -37.80 14.34 2.09
CA ARG A 217 -39.08 15.06 1.78
C ARG A 217 -39.03 15.74 0.42
N LYS A 218 -37.90 16.34 0.03
CA LYS A 218 -37.69 16.91 -1.31
C LYS A 218 -37.79 15.84 -2.40
N VAL A 219 -37.11 14.69 -2.22
CA VAL A 219 -37.20 13.56 -3.16
C VAL A 219 -38.65 13.11 -3.32
N ILE A 220 -39.38 12.88 -2.23
CA ILE A 220 -40.81 12.49 -2.25
C ILE A 220 -41.67 13.53 -2.96
N ALA A 221 -41.40 14.82 -2.75
CA ALA A 221 -42.12 15.88 -3.44
C ALA A 221 -41.90 15.83 -4.97
N ILE A 222 -40.67 15.52 -5.42
CA ILE A 222 -40.35 15.36 -6.84
C ILE A 222 -41.06 14.11 -7.41
N LEU A 223 -41.03 12.99 -6.69
CA LEU A 223 -41.69 11.75 -7.12
C LEU A 223 -43.21 11.90 -7.30
N ASN A 224 -43.83 12.77 -6.53
CA ASN A 224 -45.29 13.01 -6.53
C ASN A 224 -45.73 14.22 -7.39
N SER A 225 -44.77 15.02 -7.91
CA SER A 225 -45.09 16.12 -8.82
C SER A 225 -45.55 15.57 -10.18
N LYS A 226 -46.63 16.21 -10.73
CA LYS A 226 -47.19 15.83 -12.04
C LYS A 226 -46.23 16.10 -13.19
#